data_af647da606cba3239774001f09ae04cf
#
_entry.id   af647da606cba3239774001f09ae04cf
#
_cell.length_a   1.000
_cell.length_b   1.000
_cell.length_c   1.000
_cell.angle_alpha   90.00
_cell.angle_beta   90.00
_cell.angle_gamma   90.00
#
_symmetry.space_group_name_H-M   'P 1'
#
loop_
_entity.id
_entity.type
_entity.pdbx_description
1 polymer ?
#
loop_
_entity_poly.entity_id
_entity_poly.type
_entity_poly.pdbx_seq_one_letter_code
_entity_poly.pdbx_strand_id
1 'polypeptide(L)'
;FHIDAGECLGIIGPNGAGKTTTLRMLLGLISPDSGHVEAFGHRMPQDSGQIKAKLGVVSQFDSLDPDFTCEENLRVYGRYFGLSSAVLNERIPKGLEFAALTHKAKAKPGDLSGGMKRRLSLARALINDPALLLLDEPTTGLDPQARHLMWERLQQLLQQGKSILLTTHFMDEAERLCDRLLVLDHGCVIAQGTPRELIRTHLEPEVVELFGQDSVSLVQGRLGADLKPLADRVEISGETVFFYTRQAQPLLQALMAHPELHSLHRPANLEDLFLKLTGRHIREGA
;
A
#
# COMPACT_ATOMS: atom_id res chain seq x y z
N PHE A 1 8.87 -14.29 6.92
CA PHE A 1 8.22 -14.25 5.60
C PHE A 1 9.25 -14.31 4.48
N HIS A 2 8.81 -14.54 3.26
CA HIS A 2 9.62 -14.52 2.04
C HIS A 2 8.86 -13.76 0.93
N ILE A 3 9.58 -13.42 -0.13
CA ILE A 3 9.04 -12.80 -1.34
C ILE A 3 9.52 -13.63 -2.52
N ASP A 4 8.60 -14.05 -3.36
CA ASP A 4 8.91 -14.81 -4.57
C ASP A 4 9.32 -13.90 -5.73
N ALA A 5 9.99 -14.46 -6.73
CA ALA A 5 10.38 -13.69 -7.91
C ALA A 5 9.14 -13.25 -8.70
N GLY A 6 9.04 -11.95 -9.01
CA GLY A 6 7.91 -11.36 -9.69
C GLY A 6 6.68 -11.12 -8.81
N GLU A 7 6.75 -11.39 -7.50
CA GLU A 7 5.67 -11.18 -6.54
C GLU A 7 5.62 -9.72 -6.04
N CYS A 8 4.40 -9.22 -5.83
CA CYS A 8 4.13 -8.05 -5.01
C CYS A 8 3.64 -8.48 -3.63
N LEU A 9 4.52 -8.36 -2.61
CA LEU A 9 4.15 -8.59 -1.21
C LEU A 9 3.82 -7.26 -0.55
N GLY A 10 2.62 -7.14 0.00
CA GLY A 10 2.19 -5.99 0.78
C GLY A 10 2.35 -6.20 2.27
N ILE A 11 2.88 -5.22 2.98
CA ILE A 11 2.83 -5.15 4.45
C ILE A 11 1.85 -4.05 4.82
N ILE A 12 0.71 -4.42 5.38
CA ILE A 12 -0.33 -3.50 5.83
C ILE A 12 -0.40 -3.49 7.36
N GLY A 13 -0.80 -2.37 7.92
CA GLY A 13 -0.91 -2.23 9.37
C GLY A 13 -1.06 -0.76 9.78
N PRO A 14 -1.51 -0.49 11.01
CA PRO A 14 -1.65 0.88 11.52
C PRO A 14 -0.27 1.56 11.68
N ASN A 15 -0.29 2.86 11.96
CA ASN A 15 0.92 3.58 12.32
C ASN A 15 1.52 2.98 13.59
N GLY A 16 2.84 2.76 13.58
CA GLY A 16 3.54 2.09 14.69
C GLY A 16 3.48 0.54 14.67
N ALA A 17 2.81 -0.09 13.69
CA ALA A 17 2.75 -1.55 13.60
C ALA A 17 4.10 -2.23 13.30
N GLY A 18 5.14 -1.48 12.89
CA GLY A 18 6.46 -2.03 12.59
C GLY A 18 6.81 -2.09 11.09
N LYS A 19 5.96 -1.58 10.19
CA LYS A 19 6.18 -1.61 8.73
C LYS A 19 7.55 -1.04 8.32
N THR A 20 7.82 0.21 8.66
CA THR A 20 9.09 0.88 8.36
C THR A 20 10.28 0.22 9.07
N THR A 21 10.09 -0.31 10.29
CA THR A 21 11.13 -1.05 11.01
C THR A 21 11.52 -2.31 10.25
N THR A 22 10.55 -3.04 9.72
CA THR A 22 10.79 -4.21 8.86
C THR A 22 11.60 -3.83 7.62
N LEU A 23 11.23 -2.75 6.92
CA LEU A 23 12.01 -2.26 5.77
C LEU A 23 13.45 -1.86 6.16
N ARG A 24 13.64 -1.23 7.31
CA ARG A 24 14.97 -0.87 7.81
C ARG A 24 15.84 -2.10 8.09
N MET A 25 15.27 -3.19 8.60
CA MET A 25 15.98 -4.46 8.76
C MET A 25 16.38 -5.05 7.41
N LEU A 26 15.48 -5.05 6.42
CA LEU A 26 15.76 -5.53 5.06
C LEU A 26 16.84 -4.71 4.36
N LEU A 27 16.96 -3.42 4.69
CA LEU A 27 18.00 -2.53 4.18
C LEU A 27 19.32 -2.64 4.95
N GLY A 28 19.35 -3.43 6.04
CA GLY A 28 20.52 -3.53 6.93
C GLY A 28 20.83 -2.23 7.67
N LEU A 29 19.84 -1.37 7.89
CA LEU A 29 19.96 -0.13 8.67
C LEU A 29 19.84 -0.40 10.17
N ILE A 30 19.16 -1.47 10.54
CA ILE A 30 19.05 -2.02 11.89
C ILE A 30 19.22 -3.54 11.81
N SER A 31 19.83 -4.14 12.82
CA SER A 31 19.94 -5.59 12.93
C SER A 31 18.75 -6.15 13.70
N PRO A 32 18.18 -7.31 13.28
CA PRO A 32 17.20 -8.00 14.10
C PRO A 32 17.84 -8.57 15.37
N ASP A 33 17.12 -8.58 16.50
CA ASP A 33 17.58 -9.18 17.76
C ASP A 33 17.71 -10.70 17.65
N SER A 34 16.91 -11.32 16.78
CA SER A 34 16.95 -12.75 16.50
C SER A 34 16.56 -13.04 15.04
N GLY A 35 16.92 -14.20 14.54
CA GLY A 35 16.71 -14.57 13.14
C GLY A 35 17.74 -13.96 12.20
N HIS A 36 17.41 -13.91 10.91
CA HIS A 36 18.31 -13.36 9.89
C HIS A 36 17.50 -12.79 8.71
N VAL A 37 18.17 -11.92 7.96
CA VAL A 37 17.67 -11.39 6.69
C VAL A 37 18.56 -11.94 5.58
N GLU A 38 17.93 -12.56 4.60
CA GLU A 38 18.59 -13.10 3.41
C GLU A 38 17.86 -12.62 2.15
N ALA A 39 18.61 -12.19 1.14
CA ALA A 39 18.08 -11.83 -0.16
C ALA A 39 19.08 -12.20 -1.27
N PHE A 40 18.58 -12.78 -2.37
CA PHE A 40 19.39 -13.18 -3.52
C PHE A 40 20.53 -14.16 -3.17
N GLY A 41 20.35 -15.01 -2.14
CA GLY A 41 21.36 -15.95 -1.64
C GLY A 41 22.47 -15.31 -0.79
N HIS A 42 22.28 -14.07 -0.35
CA HIS A 42 23.21 -13.29 0.47
C HIS A 42 22.60 -12.90 1.81
N ARG A 43 23.41 -12.79 2.87
CA ARG A 43 22.96 -12.45 4.23
C ARG A 43 23.28 -11.00 4.61
N MET A 44 22.33 -10.35 5.28
CA MET A 44 22.57 -9.09 5.97
C MET A 44 23.16 -9.36 7.39
N PRO A 45 24.05 -8.49 7.87
CA PRO A 45 24.64 -7.31 7.18
C PRO A 45 25.90 -7.66 6.36
N GLN A 46 26.40 -8.91 6.41
CA GLN A 46 27.71 -9.32 5.87
C GLN A 46 27.83 -8.98 4.36
N ASP A 47 26.81 -9.30 3.59
CA ASP A 47 26.78 -9.16 2.13
C ASP A 47 25.95 -7.95 1.67
N SER A 48 25.83 -6.91 2.52
CA SER A 48 24.93 -5.78 2.28
C SER A 48 25.17 -5.08 0.94
N GLY A 49 26.41 -5.00 0.47
CA GLY A 49 26.74 -4.40 -0.83
C GLY A 49 26.13 -5.18 -2.01
N GLN A 50 26.20 -6.50 -1.99
CA GLN A 50 25.66 -7.37 -3.05
C GLN A 50 24.14 -7.33 -3.08
N ILE A 51 23.50 -7.29 -1.90
CA ILE A 51 22.05 -7.17 -1.78
C ILE A 51 21.60 -5.81 -2.28
N LYS A 52 22.20 -4.72 -1.76
CA LYS A 52 21.81 -3.34 -2.11
C LYS A 52 21.99 -3.02 -3.59
N ALA A 53 22.98 -3.63 -4.26
CA ALA A 53 23.16 -3.46 -5.71
C ALA A 53 21.95 -3.96 -6.54
N LYS A 54 21.16 -4.89 -6.00
CA LYS A 54 19.95 -5.46 -6.64
C LYS A 54 18.65 -4.88 -6.10
N LEU A 55 18.72 -3.90 -5.19
CA LEU A 55 17.55 -3.23 -4.61
C LEU A 55 17.32 -1.86 -5.25
N GLY A 56 16.05 -1.52 -5.42
CA GLY A 56 15.58 -0.16 -5.60
C GLY A 56 14.74 0.28 -4.41
N VAL A 57 14.93 1.50 -3.92
CA VAL A 57 14.25 1.96 -2.69
C VAL A 57 13.55 3.28 -2.96
N VAL A 58 12.25 3.32 -2.61
CA VAL A 58 11.46 4.54 -2.54
C VAL A 58 10.99 4.70 -1.10
N SER A 59 11.62 5.64 -0.38
CA SER A 59 11.27 5.95 1.02
C SER A 59 10.00 6.80 1.09
N GLN A 60 9.40 6.86 2.27
CA GLN A 60 8.21 7.68 2.52
C GLN A 60 8.42 9.15 2.18
N PHE A 61 9.59 9.70 2.53
CA PHE A 61 9.97 11.06 2.18
C PHE A 61 10.77 11.11 0.89
N ASP A 62 10.55 12.16 0.09
CA ASP A 62 11.35 12.39 -1.10
C ASP A 62 12.79 12.68 -0.70
N SER A 63 13.71 11.87 -1.21
CA SER A 63 15.16 12.02 -0.99
C SER A 63 15.88 12.56 -2.24
N LEU A 64 15.15 13.36 -3.04
CA LEU A 64 15.72 14.05 -4.21
C LEU A 64 16.59 15.20 -3.74
N ASP A 65 17.73 15.36 -4.40
CA ASP A 65 18.61 16.50 -4.15
C ASP A 65 18.01 17.76 -4.80
N PRO A 66 17.72 18.82 -4.02
CA PRO A 66 17.06 20.02 -4.52
C PRO A 66 17.98 20.87 -5.45
N ASP A 67 19.27 20.67 -5.38
CA ASP A 67 20.24 21.45 -6.19
C ASP A 67 20.41 20.88 -7.59
N PHE A 68 20.11 19.60 -7.78
CA PHE A 68 20.19 18.91 -9.06
C PHE A 68 18.88 18.94 -9.84
N THR A 69 18.98 19.00 -11.17
CA THR A 69 17.84 18.77 -12.06
C THR A 69 17.33 17.32 -11.98
N CYS A 70 16.17 17.01 -12.58
CA CYS A 70 15.65 15.66 -12.66
C CYS A 70 16.66 14.68 -13.26
N GLU A 71 17.29 15.06 -14.38
CA GLU A 71 18.31 14.25 -15.06
C GLU A 71 19.55 14.04 -14.18
N GLU A 72 20.02 15.08 -13.51
CA GLU A 72 21.19 15.02 -12.64
C GLU A 72 20.92 14.15 -11.41
N ASN A 73 19.74 14.24 -10.80
CA ASN A 73 19.34 13.33 -9.72
C ASN A 73 19.47 11.86 -10.11
N LEU A 74 18.99 11.49 -11.32
CA LEU A 74 19.12 10.13 -11.82
C LEU A 74 20.59 9.77 -12.09
N ARG A 75 21.37 10.70 -12.66
CA ARG A 75 22.78 10.51 -13.01
C ARG A 75 23.64 10.29 -11.77
N VAL A 76 23.52 11.17 -10.77
CA VAL A 76 24.28 11.08 -9.51
C VAL A 76 23.96 9.78 -8.79
N TYR A 77 22.67 9.44 -8.69
CA TYR A 77 22.25 8.19 -8.03
C TYR A 77 22.78 6.95 -8.76
N GLY A 78 22.74 6.94 -10.09
CA GLY A 78 23.31 5.83 -10.87
C GLY A 78 24.83 5.72 -10.73
N ARG A 79 25.53 6.83 -10.49
CA ARG A 79 26.98 6.81 -10.19
C ARG A 79 27.29 6.14 -8.86
N TYR A 80 26.44 6.24 -7.84
CA TYR A 80 26.60 5.49 -6.59
C TYR A 80 26.57 3.97 -6.79
N PHE A 81 25.86 3.48 -7.83
CA PHE A 81 25.88 2.08 -8.24
C PHE A 81 27.04 1.72 -9.21
N GLY A 82 27.96 2.63 -9.44
CA GLY A 82 29.10 2.39 -10.35
C GLY A 82 28.75 2.36 -11.84
N LEU A 83 27.56 2.85 -12.24
CA LEU A 83 27.14 2.82 -13.64
C LEU A 83 27.97 3.76 -14.49
N SER A 84 28.41 3.28 -15.66
CA SER A 84 29.19 4.07 -16.62
C SER A 84 28.34 5.19 -17.25
N SER A 85 29.02 6.21 -17.81
CA SER A 85 28.32 7.27 -18.53
C SER A 85 27.50 6.75 -19.70
N ALA A 86 28.00 5.74 -20.42
CA ALA A 86 27.29 5.13 -21.54
C ALA A 86 25.94 4.51 -21.10
N VAL A 87 25.96 3.72 -20.03
CA VAL A 87 24.74 3.11 -19.44
C VAL A 87 23.77 4.18 -18.95
N LEU A 88 24.26 5.21 -18.27
CA LEU A 88 23.42 6.30 -17.77
C LEU A 88 22.79 7.12 -18.89
N ASN A 89 23.52 7.40 -19.97
CA ASN A 89 22.97 8.10 -21.13
C ASN A 89 21.84 7.34 -21.82
N GLU A 90 21.83 6.01 -21.72
CA GLU A 90 20.72 5.16 -22.21
C GLU A 90 19.56 5.09 -21.21
N ARG A 91 19.85 4.89 -19.90
CA ARG A 91 18.82 4.61 -18.89
C ARG A 91 18.09 5.88 -18.42
N ILE A 92 18.74 7.03 -18.36
CA ILE A 92 18.13 8.27 -17.87
C ILE A 92 16.94 8.70 -18.74
N PRO A 93 17.03 8.78 -20.08
CA PRO A 93 15.87 9.11 -20.92
C PRO A 93 14.70 8.15 -20.70
N LYS A 94 14.96 6.83 -20.65
CA LYS A 94 13.95 5.80 -20.39
C LYS A 94 13.29 5.98 -19.01
N GLY A 95 14.07 6.29 -17.98
CA GLY A 95 13.58 6.56 -16.62
C GLY A 95 12.70 7.81 -16.56
N LEU A 96 13.09 8.89 -17.25
CA LEU A 96 12.28 10.12 -17.34
C LEU A 96 10.99 9.89 -18.14
N GLU A 97 11.03 9.10 -19.20
CA GLU A 97 9.84 8.68 -19.97
C GLU A 97 8.89 7.85 -19.09
N PHE A 98 9.43 6.83 -18.42
CA PHE A 98 8.67 6.02 -17.47
C PHE A 98 7.98 6.88 -16.37
N ALA A 99 8.68 7.89 -15.86
CA ALA A 99 8.14 8.84 -14.89
C ALA A 99 7.17 9.87 -15.50
N ALA A 100 7.02 9.93 -16.84
CA ALA A 100 6.33 10.98 -17.59
C ALA A 100 6.90 12.38 -17.30
N LEU A 101 8.24 12.49 -17.21
CA LEU A 101 8.98 13.70 -16.86
C LEU A 101 10.02 14.12 -17.93
N THR A 102 9.96 13.59 -19.14
CA THR A 102 10.89 13.93 -20.23
C THR A 102 10.90 15.44 -20.48
N HIS A 103 9.74 16.10 -20.46
CA HIS A 103 9.60 17.55 -20.63
C HIS A 103 10.12 18.39 -19.44
N LYS A 104 10.42 17.74 -18.30
CA LYS A 104 10.95 18.34 -17.07
C LYS A 104 12.39 17.90 -16.74
N ALA A 105 13.10 17.27 -17.71
CA ALA A 105 14.43 16.72 -17.50
C ALA A 105 15.42 17.73 -16.86
N LYS A 106 15.34 19.00 -17.24
CA LYS A 106 16.17 20.11 -16.75
C LYS A 106 15.55 20.89 -15.58
N ALA A 107 14.33 20.58 -15.16
CA ALA A 107 13.71 21.22 -13.99
C ALA A 107 14.31 20.68 -12.69
N LYS A 108 14.33 21.50 -11.64
CA LYS A 108 14.71 21.09 -10.30
C LYS A 108 13.51 20.52 -9.54
N PRO A 109 13.72 19.71 -8.48
CA PRO A 109 12.64 19.18 -7.65
C PRO A 109 11.69 20.25 -7.09
N GLY A 110 12.20 21.46 -6.81
CA GLY A 110 11.37 22.57 -6.36
C GLY A 110 10.25 22.97 -7.33
N ASP A 111 10.45 22.75 -8.64
CA ASP A 111 9.52 23.09 -9.71
C ASP A 111 8.53 21.96 -10.04
N LEU A 112 8.54 20.87 -9.25
CA LEU A 112 7.71 19.69 -9.45
C LEU A 112 6.57 19.62 -8.43
N SER A 113 5.41 19.11 -8.85
CA SER A 113 4.36 18.73 -7.92
C SER A 113 4.77 17.50 -7.09
N GLY A 114 4.08 17.24 -5.97
CA GLY A 114 4.33 16.06 -5.13
C GLY A 114 4.29 14.75 -5.93
N GLY A 115 3.28 14.58 -6.77
CA GLY A 115 3.16 13.40 -7.65
C GLY A 115 4.30 13.30 -8.68
N MET A 116 4.80 14.43 -9.20
CA MET A 116 5.97 14.44 -10.07
C MET A 116 7.25 14.05 -9.33
N LYS A 117 7.45 14.56 -8.12
CA LYS A 117 8.58 14.17 -7.25
C LYS A 117 8.56 12.69 -6.95
N ARG A 118 7.39 12.15 -6.61
CA ARG A 118 7.24 10.73 -6.29
C ARG A 118 7.56 9.83 -7.49
N ARG A 119 7.11 10.21 -8.70
CA ARG A 119 7.48 9.50 -9.95
C ARG A 119 8.96 9.60 -10.29
N LEU A 120 9.59 10.73 -10.03
CA LEU A 120 11.04 10.88 -10.19
C LEU A 120 11.80 10.01 -9.19
N SER A 121 11.33 9.91 -7.93
CA SER A 121 11.90 9.02 -6.91
C SER A 121 11.79 7.55 -7.33
N LEU A 122 10.68 7.14 -7.95
CA LEU A 122 10.53 5.80 -8.50
C LEU A 122 11.50 5.56 -9.69
N ALA A 123 11.59 6.49 -10.64
CA ALA A 123 12.54 6.39 -11.75
C ALA A 123 13.99 6.31 -11.26
N ARG A 124 14.32 7.05 -10.20
CA ARG A 124 15.65 6.99 -9.56
C ARG A 124 15.91 5.61 -8.94
N ALA A 125 14.92 5.03 -8.25
CA ALA A 125 15.03 3.70 -7.67
C ALA A 125 15.20 2.59 -8.73
N LEU A 126 14.84 2.85 -9.99
CA LEU A 126 14.96 1.92 -11.11
C LEU A 126 16.28 2.06 -11.90
N ILE A 127 17.09 3.09 -11.62
CA ILE A 127 18.26 3.42 -12.46
C ILE A 127 19.32 2.31 -12.52
N ASN A 128 19.47 1.54 -11.43
CA ASN A 128 20.37 0.39 -11.33
C ASN A 128 19.76 -0.91 -11.86
N ASP A 129 18.51 -0.88 -12.38
CA ASP A 129 17.77 -2.06 -12.84
C ASP A 129 17.60 -3.13 -11.76
N PRO A 130 16.97 -2.78 -10.61
CA PRO A 130 16.86 -3.67 -9.46
C PRO A 130 16.00 -4.90 -9.76
N ALA A 131 16.27 -6.00 -9.05
CA ALA A 131 15.42 -7.19 -9.04
C ALA A 131 14.24 -7.05 -8.06
N LEU A 132 14.44 -6.30 -6.95
CA LEU A 132 13.42 -6.06 -5.93
C LEU A 132 13.32 -4.56 -5.62
N LEU A 133 12.09 -4.06 -5.60
CA LEU A 133 11.75 -2.71 -5.16
C LEU A 133 11.19 -2.75 -3.74
N LEU A 134 11.72 -1.91 -2.87
CA LEU A 134 11.21 -1.65 -1.52
C LEU A 134 10.53 -0.28 -1.53
N LEU A 135 9.22 -0.25 -1.34
CA LEU A 135 8.40 0.95 -1.43
C LEU A 135 7.74 1.22 -0.07
N ASP A 136 8.15 2.30 0.58
CA ASP A 136 7.54 2.72 1.85
C ASP A 136 6.47 3.77 1.58
N GLU A 137 5.21 3.36 1.70
CA GLU A 137 4.03 4.19 1.49
C GLU A 137 4.09 5.03 0.19
N PRO A 138 4.22 4.41 -1.00
CA PRO A 138 4.58 5.11 -2.23
C PRO A 138 3.54 6.11 -2.73
N THR A 139 2.29 6.03 -2.28
CA THR A 139 1.20 6.89 -2.75
C THR A 139 0.66 7.85 -1.70
N THR A 140 1.25 7.86 -0.50
CA THR A 140 0.85 8.78 0.58
C THR A 140 1.05 10.23 0.16
N GLY A 141 0.00 11.05 0.38
CA GLY A 141 0.01 12.48 0.04
C GLY A 141 -0.19 12.78 -1.45
N LEU A 142 -0.46 11.78 -2.29
CA LEU A 142 -0.79 11.99 -3.70
C LEU A 142 -2.30 12.22 -3.90
N ASP A 143 -2.62 13.10 -4.84
CA ASP A 143 -3.98 13.22 -5.35
C ASP A 143 -4.43 11.92 -6.05
N PRO A 144 -5.75 11.69 -6.25
CA PRO A 144 -6.26 10.45 -6.84
C PRO A 144 -5.68 10.14 -8.23
N GLN A 145 -5.46 11.15 -9.07
CA GLN A 145 -4.92 10.96 -10.41
C GLN A 145 -3.44 10.53 -10.37
N ALA A 146 -2.63 11.18 -9.55
CA ALA A 146 -1.22 10.83 -9.36
C ALA A 146 -1.08 9.43 -8.75
N ARG A 147 -1.99 9.03 -7.82
CA ARG A 147 -2.04 7.70 -7.23
C ARG A 147 -2.32 6.62 -8.28
N HIS A 148 -3.35 6.81 -9.13
CA HIS A 148 -3.66 5.86 -10.21
C HIS A 148 -2.49 5.69 -11.17
N LEU A 149 -1.85 6.78 -11.58
CA LEU A 149 -0.67 6.71 -12.45
C LEU A 149 0.49 5.96 -11.78
N MET A 150 0.69 6.13 -10.46
CA MET A 150 1.70 5.36 -9.73
C MET A 150 1.37 3.87 -9.74
N TRP A 151 0.12 3.47 -9.50
CA TRP A 151 -0.31 2.07 -9.55
C TRP A 151 -0.09 1.45 -10.92
N GLU A 152 -0.43 2.16 -12.01
CA GLU A 152 -0.16 1.69 -13.38
C GLU A 152 1.34 1.44 -13.61
N ARG A 153 2.20 2.33 -13.11
CA ARG A 153 3.66 2.14 -13.21
C ARG A 153 4.16 0.93 -12.42
N LEU A 154 3.64 0.72 -11.22
CA LEU A 154 3.99 -0.45 -10.41
C LEU A 154 3.51 -1.75 -11.05
N GLN A 155 2.29 -1.78 -11.60
CA GLN A 155 1.78 -2.93 -12.36
C GLN A 155 2.64 -3.24 -13.58
N GLN A 156 3.08 -2.22 -14.34
CA GLN A 156 4.01 -2.41 -15.47
C GLN A 156 5.33 -3.07 -15.02
N LEU A 157 5.87 -2.71 -13.88
CA LEU A 157 7.09 -3.31 -13.34
C LEU A 157 6.88 -4.77 -12.94
N LEU A 158 5.76 -5.10 -12.32
CA LEU A 158 5.39 -6.49 -12.00
C LEU A 158 5.25 -7.34 -13.27
N GLN A 159 4.60 -6.82 -14.31
CA GLN A 159 4.48 -7.49 -15.61
C GLN A 159 5.85 -7.72 -16.29
N GLN A 160 6.85 -6.90 -15.98
CA GLN A 160 8.24 -7.08 -16.43
C GLN A 160 9.02 -8.06 -15.54
N GLY A 161 8.39 -8.70 -14.56
CA GLY A 161 9.01 -9.67 -13.66
C GLY A 161 9.80 -9.08 -12.49
N LYS A 162 9.63 -7.77 -12.21
CA LYS A 162 10.22 -7.17 -10.99
C LYS A 162 9.42 -7.61 -9.76
N SER A 163 10.13 -7.88 -8.66
CA SER A 163 9.48 -8.11 -7.36
C SER A 163 9.31 -6.79 -6.62
N ILE A 164 8.23 -6.67 -5.85
CA ILE A 164 7.92 -5.47 -5.07
C ILE A 164 7.58 -5.86 -3.64
N LEU A 165 8.22 -5.21 -2.68
CA LEU A 165 7.75 -5.15 -1.29
C LEU A 165 7.18 -3.76 -1.04
N LEU A 166 5.90 -3.71 -0.72
CA LEU A 166 5.13 -2.49 -0.54
C LEU A 166 4.65 -2.39 0.91
N THR A 167 4.92 -1.27 1.58
CA THR A 167 4.19 -0.93 2.81
C THR A 167 3.11 0.08 2.47
N THR A 168 1.93 -0.10 3.01
CA THR A 168 0.83 0.84 2.83
C THR A 168 -0.18 0.77 3.97
N HIS A 169 -0.91 1.85 4.15
CA HIS A 169 -2.12 1.91 4.95
C HIS A 169 -3.38 2.11 4.08
N PHE A 170 -3.22 2.17 2.75
CA PHE A 170 -4.32 2.24 1.80
C PHE A 170 -4.73 0.83 1.35
N MET A 171 -5.94 0.42 1.72
CA MET A 171 -6.41 -0.93 1.44
C MET A 171 -6.71 -1.15 -0.05
N ASP A 172 -7.17 -0.14 -0.75
CA ASP A 172 -7.37 -0.13 -2.20
C ASP A 172 -6.06 -0.32 -2.99
N GLU A 173 -4.94 0.24 -2.48
CA GLU A 173 -3.61 0.00 -3.04
C GLU A 173 -3.17 -1.44 -2.85
N ALA A 174 -3.32 -1.96 -1.62
CA ALA A 174 -2.96 -3.33 -1.28
C ALA A 174 -3.77 -4.35 -2.08
N GLU A 175 -5.08 -4.14 -2.22
CA GLU A 175 -5.99 -5.03 -2.95
C GLU A 175 -5.71 -5.05 -4.45
N ARG A 176 -5.27 -3.92 -5.00
CA ARG A 176 -5.00 -3.75 -6.43
C ARG A 176 -3.64 -4.26 -6.88
N LEU A 177 -2.62 -4.11 -6.04
CA LEU A 177 -1.23 -4.35 -6.42
C LEU A 177 -0.65 -5.65 -5.85
N CYS A 178 -1.09 -6.07 -4.65
CA CYS A 178 -0.40 -7.13 -3.94
C CYS A 178 -0.98 -8.51 -4.28
N ASP A 179 -0.08 -9.45 -4.59
CA ASP A 179 -0.42 -10.86 -4.73
C ASP A 179 -0.68 -11.47 -3.36
N ARG A 180 0.09 -11.06 -2.36
CA ARG A 180 0.01 -11.53 -0.98
C ARG A 180 0.23 -10.39 0.01
N LEU A 181 -0.42 -10.50 1.17
CA LEU A 181 -0.38 -9.51 2.25
C LEU A 181 0.12 -10.12 3.55
N LEU A 182 0.85 -9.31 4.30
CA LEU A 182 1.12 -9.49 5.73
C LEU A 182 0.39 -8.38 6.48
N VAL A 183 -0.52 -8.75 7.36
CA VAL A 183 -1.19 -7.81 8.26
C VAL A 183 -0.36 -7.72 9.53
N LEU A 184 0.24 -6.56 9.78
CA LEU A 184 1.03 -6.29 10.97
C LEU A 184 0.20 -5.50 11.99
N ASP A 185 0.28 -5.92 13.25
CA ASP A 185 -0.15 -5.12 14.40
C ASP A 185 0.81 -5.35 15.58
N HIS A 186 1.19 -4.27 16.28
CA HIS A 186 2.13 -4.31 17.41
C HIS A 186 3.42 -5.13 17.17
N GLY A 187 3.98 -5.06 15.96
CA GLY A 187 5.20 -5.77 15.57
C GLY A 187 4.99 -7.26 15.24
N CYS A 188 3.77 -7.76 15.30
CA CYS A 188 3.42 -9.15 15.02
C CYS A 188 2.66 -9.28 13.71
N VAL A 189 2.91 -10.35 12.95
CA VAL A 189 2.07 -10.74 11.81
C VAL A 189 0.83 -11.43 12.36
N ILE A 190 -0.34 -10.78 12.24
CA ILE A 190 -1.61 -11.30 12.75
C ILE A 190 -2.43 -12.05 11.69
N ALA A 191 -2.16 -11.80 10.41
CA ALA A 191 -2.73 -12.55 9.29
C ALA A 191 -1.82 -12.47 8.06
N GLN A 192 -1.85 -13.50 7.21
CA GLN A 192 -1.16 -13.54 5.92
C GLN A 192 -1.93 -14.35 4.89
N GLY A 193 -1.87 -13.96 3.63
CA GLY A 193 -2.53 -14.62 2.51
C GLY A 193 -2.78 -13.68 1.35
N THR A 194 -3.42 -14.16 0.29
CA THR A 194 -3.89 -13.28 -0.78
C THR A 194 -5.02 -12.38 -0.26
N PRO A 195 -5.22 -11.17 -0.82
CA PRO A 195 -6.33 -10.29 -0.42
C PRO A 195 -7.68 -11.01 -0.37
N ARG A 196 -7.98 -11.80 -1.40
CA ARG A 196 -9.25 -12.56 -1.50
C ARG A 196 -9.39 -13.65 -0.45
N GLU A 197 -8.31 -14.39 -0.16
CA GLU A 197 -8.31 -15.43 0.88
C GLU A 197 -8.52 -14.82 2.25
N LEU A 198 -7.85 -13.72 2.56
CA LEU A 198 -7.98 -13.01 3.82
C LEU A 198 -9.41 -12.52 4.04
N ILE A 199 -10.02 -11.87 3.05
CA ILE A 199 -11.41 -11.43 3.11
C ILE A 199 -12.34 -12.64 3.33
N ARG A 200 -12.24 -13.68 2.51
CA ARG A 200 -13.10 -14.87 2.57
C ARG A 200 -12.99 -15.61 3.89
N THR A 201 -11.78 -15.67 4.49
CA THR A 201 -11.54 -16.44 5.71
C THR A 201 -12.00 -15.71 6.96
N HIS A 202 -11.89 -14.38 6.95
CA HIS A 202 -12.10 -13.58 8.15
C HIS A 202 -13.43 -12.80 8.15
N LEU A 203 -14.07 -12.58 7.00
CA LEU A 203 -15.26 -11.74 6.91
C LEU A 203 -16.48 -12.48 6.38
N GLU A 204 -17.61 -11.94 6.72
CA GLU A 204 -18.90 -12.17 6.08
C GLU A 204 -18.84 -11.54 4.67
N PRO A 205 -19.39 -12.18 3.60
CA PRO A 205 -19.16 -11.76 2.22
C PRO A 205 -19.83 -10.43 1.83
N GLU A 206 -20.92 -10.05 2.52
CA GLU A 206 -21.73 -8.88 2.17
C GLU A 206 -21.80 -7.89 3.33
N VAL A 207 -21.78 -6.61 2.99
CA VAL A 207 -21.89 -5.50 3.93
C VAL A 207 -23.03 -4.59 3.49
N VAL A 208 -23.91 -4.25 4.41
CA VAL A 208 -24.90 -3.19 4.23
C VAL A 208 -24.57 -2.07 5.20
N GLU A 209 -24.21 -0.93 4.64
CA GLU A 209 -23.93 0.28 5.40
C GLU A 209 -25.21 1.10 5.51
N LEU A 210 -25.53 1.55 6.72
CA LEU A 210 -26.59 2.56 6.93
C LEU A 210 -25.93 3.86 7.36
N PHE A 211 -26.26 4.94 6.68
CA PHE A 211 -25.73 6.27 6.96
C PHE A 211 -26.86 7.32 6.89
N GLY A 212 -26.59 8.46 7.51
CA GLY A 212 -27.52 9.56 7.61
C GLY A 212 -27.84 9.93 9.05
N GLN A 213 -28.48 11.09 9.20
CA GLN A 213 -28.84 11.63 10.50
C GLN A 213 -29.73 10.61 11.24
N ASP A 214 -29.38 10.28 12.47
CA ASP A 214 -30.09 9.33 13.35
C ASP A 214 -29.98 7.83 13.01
N SER A 215 -29.24 7.41 11.96
CA SER A 215 -29.10 5.98 11.63
C SER A 215 -28.64 5.15 12.82
N VAL A 216 -27.65 5.64 13.57
CA VAL A 216 -27.12 4.98 14.78
C VAL A 216 -28.16 4.92 15.89
N SER A 217 -28.83 6.03 16.19
CA SER A 217 -29.84 6.10 17.26
C SER A 217 -31.06 5.22 16.93
N LEU A 218 -31.48 5.18 15.67
CA LEU A 218 -32.56 4.30 15.21
C LEU A 218 -32.20 2.82 15.34
N VAL A 219 -30.98 2.43 14.97
CA VAL A 219 -30.51 1.04 15.11
C VAL A 219 -30.18 0.66 16.55
N GLN A 220 -29.75 1.59 17.38
CA GLN A 220 -29.60 1.36 18.84
C GLN A 220 -30.96 1.31 19.55
N GLY A 221 -31.98 1.99 19.02
CA GLY A 221 -33.33 2.07 19.54
C GLY A 221 -34.33 1.10 18.86
N ARG A 222 -35.39 1.65 18.30
CA ARG A 222 -36.57 0.90 17.84
C ARG A 222 -36.30 -0.07 16.68
N LEU A 223 -35.38 0.23 15.76
CA LEU A 223 -35.09 -0.62 14.60
C LEU A 223 -34.07 -1.72 14.92
N GLY A 224 -33.36 -1.60 16.03
CA GLY A 224 -32.31 -2.58 16.35
C GLY A 224 -32.83 -3.99 16.61
N ALA A 225 -34.05 -4.11 17.15
CA ALA A 225 -34.67 -5.41 17.39
C ALA A 225 -35.02 -6.13 16.08
N ASP A 226 -35.35 -5.38 15.02
CA ASP A 226 -35.77 -5.93 13.75
C ASP A 226 -34.58 -6.14 12.77
N LEU A 227 -33.60 -5.24 12.80
CA LEU A 227 -32.49 -5.26 11.83
C LEU A 227 -31.28 -6.08 12.27
N LYS A 228 -30.87 -6.01 13.56
CA LYS A 228 -29.71 -6.75 14.05
C LYS A 228 -29.78 -8.26 13.89
N PRO A 229 -30.93 -8.94 14.06
CA PRO A 229 -31.05 -10.38 13.86
C PRO A 229 -30.86 -10.81 12.39
N LEU A 230 -30.91 -9.87 11.42
CA LEU A 230 -30.74 -10.13 9.99
C LEU A 230 -29.27 -10.07 9.56
N ALA A 231 -28.35 -9.80 10.48
CA ALA A 231 -26.93 -9.76 10.23
C ALA A 231 -26.17 -10.71 11.16
N ASP A 232 -25.05 -11.24 10.67
CA ASP A 232 -24.15 -12.07 11.49
C ASP A 232 -23.36 -11.22 12.48
N ARG A 233 -23.08 -9.96 12.13
CA ARG A 233 -22.32 -9.00 12.92
C ARG A 233 -22.73 -7.56 12.62
N VAL A 234 -22.76 -6.71 13.63
CA VAL A 234 -23.10 -5.28 13.50
C VAL A 234 -22.02 -4.45 14.16
N GLU A 235 -21.50 -3.48 13.44
CA GLU A 235 -20.52 -2.51 13.94
C GLU A 235 -21.02 -1.09 13.72
N ILE A 236 -20.60 -0.18 14.59
CA ILE A 236 -20.93 1.23 14.51
C ILE A 236 -19.63 2.02 14.46
N SER A 237 -19.52 2.87 13.46
CA SER A 237 -18.38 3.75 13.31
C SER A 237 -18.84 5.16 12.93
N GLY A 238 -18.62 6.11 13.83
CA GLY A 238 -19.16 7.47 13.69
C GLY A 238 -20.68 7.44 13.55
N GLU A 239 -21.19 7.98 12.45
CA GLU A 239 -22.63 8.03 12.14
C GLU A 239 -23.10 6.88 11.22
N THR A 240 -22.24 5.90 10.94
CA THR A 240 -22.51 4.78 10.05
C THR A 240 -22.66 3.49 10.84
N VAL A 241 -23.68 2.70 10.49
CA VAL A 241 -23.87 1.34 11.01
C VAL A 241 -23.56 0.35 9.89
N PHE A 242 -22.66 -0.59 10.18
CA PHE A 242 -22.24 -1.65 9.26
C PHE A 242 -22.87 -2.97 9.68
N PHE A 243 -23.62 -3.56 8.78
CA PHE A 243 -24.20 -4.89 8.94
C PHE A 243 -23.43 -5.87 8.06
N TYR A 244 -22.72 -6.79 8.67
CA TYR A 244 -22.00 -7.86 7.99
C TYR A 244 -22.86 -9.11 7.96
N THR A 245 -23.06 -9.68 6.78
CA THR A 245 -23.99 -10.79 6.62
C THR A 245 -23.57 -11.75 5.49
N ARG A 246 -24.03 -12.98 5.56
CA ARG A 246 -23.90 -13.95 4.47
C ARG A 246 -25.02 -13.82 3.43
N GLN A 247 -26.11 -13.14 3.77
CA GLN A 247 -27.26 -12.91 2.90
C GLN A 247 -27.86 -11.54 3.18
N ALA A 248 -27.57 -10.56 2.33
CA ALA A 248 -28.05 -9.19 2.51
C ALA A 248 -29.54 -9.02 2.17
N GLN A 249 -30.14 -9.94 1.39
CA GLN A 249 -31.51 -9.78 0.89
C GLN A 249 -32.56 -9.55 1.99
N PRO A 250 -32.62 -10.31 3.09
CA PRO A 250 -33.60 -10.06 4.15
C PRO A 250 -33.44 -8.67 4.78
N LEU A 251 -32.19 -8.21 5.00
CA LEU A 251 -31.91 -6.90 5.55
C LEU A 251 -32.32 -5.79 4.60
N LEU A 252 -32.01 -5.91 3.31
CA LEU A 252 -32.39 -4.94 2.28
C LEU A 252 -33.92 -4.85 2.16
N GLN A 253 -34.65 -5.96 2.25
CA GLN A 253 -36.11 -5.94 2.25
C GLN A 253 -36.69 -5.22 3.48
N ALA A 254 -36.12 -5.45 4.65
CA ALA A 254 -36.55 -4.76 5.87
C ALA A 254 -36.32 -3.23 5.76
N LEU A 255 -35.20 -2.82 5.14
CA LEU A 255 -34.84 -1.42 4.95
C LEU A 255 -35.76 -0.70 3.95
N MET A 256 -36.43 -1.41 3.03
CA MET A 256 -37.40 -0.79 2.12
C MET A 256 -38.61 -0.15 2.86
N ALA A 257 -38.90 -0.59 4.07
CA ALA A 257 -39.93 -0.01 4.93
C ALA A 257 -39.50 1.32 5.58
N HIS A 258 -38.21 1.72 5.43
CA HIS A 258 -37.58 2.84 6.06
C HIS A 258 -36.91 3.76 5.02
N PRO A 259 -37.66 4.46 4.15
CA PRO A 259 -37.10 5.31 3.08
C PRO A 259 -36.30 6.51 3.60
N GLU A 260 -36.42 6.83 4.89
CA GLU A 260 -35.63 7.84 5.56
C GLU A 260 -34.14 7.43 5.79
N LEU A 261 -33.85 6.11 5.71
CA LEU A 261 -32.50 5.59 5.86
C LEU A 261 -31.82 5.41 4.51
N HIS A 262 -30.61 5.93 4.41
CA HIS A 262 -29.77 5.70 3.24
C HIS A 262 -28.92 4.44 3.47
N SER A 263 -28.98 3.52 2.53
CA SER A 263 -28.20 2.29 2.60
C SER A 263 -27.33 2.08 1.36
N LEU A 264 -26.15 1.47 1.57
CA LEU A 264 -25.24 1.02 0.53
C LEU A 264 -24.97 -0.46 0.73
N HIS A 265 -25.29 -1.27 -0.25
CA HIS A 265 -24.92 -2.67 -0.27
C HIS A 265 -23.65 -2.88 -1.10
N ARG A 266 -22.66 -3.54 -0.53
CA ARG A 266 -21.38 -3.85 -1.18
C ARG A 266 -20.79 -5.18 -0.71
N PRO A 267 -19.86 -5.80 -1.45
CA PRO A 267 -19.02 -6.86 -0.93
C PRO A 267 -18.11 -6.35 0.21
N ALA A 268 -17.71 -7.26 1.10
CA ALA A 268 -16.66 -6.99 2.08
C ALA A 268 -15.32 -6.77 1.39
N ASN A 269 -14.48 -5.90 1.96
CA ASN A 269 -13.18 -5.51 1.43
C ASN A 269 -12.05 -5.58 2.48
N LEU A 270 -10.83 -5.20 2.10
CA LEU A 270 -9.69 -5.21 3.03
C LEU A 270 -9.82 -4.17 4.16
N GLU A 271 -10.57 -3.09 3.98
CA GLU A 271 -10.80 -2.12 5.06
C GLU A 271 -11.62 -2.75 6.20
N ASP A 272 -12.66 -3.52 5.84
CA ASP A 272 -13.45 -4.29 6.80
C ASP A 272 -12.61 -5.34 7.53
N LEU A 273 -11.70 -6.01 6.79
CA LEU A 273 -10.77 -6.97 7.37
C LEU A 273 -9.86 -6.31 8.41
N PHE A 274 -9.31 -5.17 8.04
CA PHE A 274 -8.40 -4.43 8.89
C PHE A 274 -9.07 -3.99 10.19
N LEU A 275 -10.30 -3.46 10.09
CA LEU A 275 -11.12 -3.09 11.25
C LEU A 275 -11.36 -4.29 12.17
N LYS A 276 -11.78 -5.42 11.60
CA LYS A 276 -12.07 -6.63 12.37
C LYS A 276 -10.83 -7.17 13.09
N LEU A 277 -9.67 -7.17 12.44
CA LEU A 277 -8.44 -7.74 13.01
C LEU A 277 -7.76 -6.83 14.04
N THR A 278 -7.80 -5.50 13.83
CA THR A 278 -7.08 -4.56 14.68
C THR A 278 -7.98 -3.82 15.68
N GLY A 279 -9.29 -3.85 15.48
CA GLY A 279 -10.26 -3.07 16.29
C GLY A 279 -10.11 -1.55 16.12
N ARG A 280 -9.40 -1.08 15.09
CA ARG A 280 -9.06 0.34 14.87
C ARG A 280 -9.42 0.79 13.48
N HIS A 281 -9.97 2.00 13.36
CA HIS A 281 -10.08 2.67 12.07
C HIS A 281 -8.72 3.12 11.56
N ILE A 282 -8.45 2.92 10.26
CA ILE A 282 -7.20 3.32 9.59
C ILE A 282 -6.97 4.84 9.68
N ARG A 283 -8.06 5.61 9.83
CA ARG A 283 -8.05 7.08 9.84
C ARG A 283 -7.72 7.71 11.19
N GLU A 284 -7.54 6.94 12.27
CA GLU A 284 -7.17 7.46 13.59
C GLU A 284 -5.66 7.69 13.72
N GLY A 285 -5.04 8.41 12.79
CA GLY A 285 -3.59 8.63 12.80
C GLY A 285 -3.11 9.70 11.82
N ALA A 286 -3.93 10.70 11.55
CA ALA A 286 -3.52 11.89 10.78
C ALA A 286 -3.38 13.10 11.69
#